data_dd5d098132b64c6504e8de647a1fd83a
#
_entry.id   dd5d098132b64c6504e8de647a1fd83a
#
_cell.length_a   1.000
_cell.length_b   1.000
_cell.length_c   1.000
_cell.angle_alpha   90.00
_cell.angle_beta   90.00
_cell.angle_gamma   90.00
#
_symmetry.space_group_name_H-M   'P 1'
#
loop_
_entity.id
_entity.type
_entity.pdbx_description
1 polymer ?
#
loop_
_entity_poly.entity_id
_entity_poly.type
_entity_poly.pdbx_seq_one_letter_code
_entity_poly.pdbx_strand_id
1 'polypeptide(L)'
;MATRKDGKGRALRKGEHYRKSDGRYSYSYNDVFGNRKFIYSNNLAKLREREEQLVRDQLDGLDVYVAGSADLNFVFDRYISTKSELRSTTRSNYLYTWNHFIRDGFGKKKIGDIKYSDVLYFYNYLITEKKLQISSIESINTVLHPTFQLAVRDDIIRKNP
;
A
#
# COMPACT_ATOMS: atom_id res chain seq x y z
N MET A 1 -17.71 24.85 -24.49
CA MET A 1 -16.66 23.88 -24.83
C MET A 1 -17.30 22.55 -25.16
N ALA A 2 -16.93 21.90 -26.26
CA ALA A 2 -17.50 20.59 -26.63
C ALA A 2 -17.12 19.52 -25.62
N THR A 3 -18.12 18.82 -25.08
CA THR A 3 -17.90 17.73 -24.10
C THR A 3 -17.28 16.53 -24.83
N ARG A 4 -16.11 16.10 -24.40
CA ARG A 4 -15.46 14.91 -24.94
C ARG A 4 -16.30 13.66 -24.64
N LYS A 5 -16.48 12.80 -25.64
CA LYS A 5 -17.27 11.57 -25.52
C LYS A 5 -16.42 10.34 -25.82
N ASP A 6 -16.76 9.22 -25.22
CA ASP A 6 -16.18 7.91 -25.53
C ASP A 6 -16.80 7.30 -26.82
N GLY A 7 -16.35 6.09 -27.19
CA GLY A 7 -16.89 5.37 -28.35
C GLY A 7 -18.37 4.94 -28.21
N LYS A 8 -18.96 5.06 -27.04
CA LYS A 8 -20.38 4.76 -26.74
C LYS A 8 -21.21 6.03 -26.52
N GLY A 9 -20.66 7.23 -26.83
CA GLY A 9 -21.35 8.50 -26.70
C GLY A 9 -21.44 9.07 -25.28
N ARG A 10 -20.80 8.42 -24.27
CA ARG A 10 -20.83 8.87 -22.87
C ARG A 10 -19.87 10.03 -22.68
N ALA A 11 -20.28 11.05 -21.93
CA ALA A 11 -19.46 12.21 -21.60
C ALA A 11 -18.28 11.83 -20.68
N LEU A 12 -17.09 12.31 -21.01
CA LEU A 12 -15.87 12.15 -20.21
C LEU A 12 -15.68 13.38 -19.32
N ARG A 13 -15.30 13.14 -18.05
CA ARG A 13 -14.97 14.17 -17.06
C ARG A 13 -13.58 14.78 -17.34
N LYS A 14 -13.26 15.89 -16.67
CA LYS A 14 -11.90 16.48 -16.71
C LYS A 14 -10.89 15.45 -16.19
N GLY A 15 -9.82 15.24 -16.95
CA GLY A 15 -8.79 14.23 -16.61
C GLY A 15 -9.05 12.84 -17.22
N GLU A 16 -10.32 12.50 -17.55
CA GLU A 16 -10.63 11.24 -18.22
C GLU A 16 -10.30 11.29 -19.72
N HIS A 17 -9.76 10.20 -20.23
CA HIS A 17 -9.47 9.99 -21.66
C HIS A 17 -9.95 8.61 -22.08
N TYR A 18 -10.37 8.51 -23.35
CA TYR A 18 -10.72 7.25 -23.99
C TYR A 18 -9.78 7.01 -25.17
N ARG A 19 -9.08 5.87 -25.16
CA ARG A 19 -8.20 5.46 -26.27
C ARG A 19 -8.99 4.53 -27.20
N LYS A 20 -9.22 4.97 -28.42
CA LYS A 20 -10.00 4.22 -29.40
C LYS A 20 -9.30 2.94 -29.89
N SER A 21 -7.96 2.92 -29.91
CA SER A 21 -7.16 1.81 -30.43
C SER A 21 -7.30 0.51 -29.63
N ASP A 22 -7.49 0.59 -28.30
CA ASP A 22 -7.57 -0.55 -27.40
C ASP A 22 -8.80 -0.52 -26.47
N GLY A 23 -9.68 0.45 -26.65
CA GLY A 23 -10.91 0.59 -25.85
C GLY A 23 -10.70 0.95 -24.39
N ARG A 24 -9.48 1.38 -23.98
CA ARG A 24 -9.15 1.70 -22.60
C ARG A 24 -9.49 3.14 -22.23
N TYR A 25 -9.88 3.28 -20.98
CA TYR A 25 -10.04 4.57 -20.33
C TYR A 25 -8.83 4.85 -19.47
N SER A 26 -8.43 6.11 -19.38
CA SER A 26 -7.41 6.58 -18.44
C SER A 26 -7.88 7.84 -17.74
N TYR A 27 -7.46 8.00 -16.49
CA TYR A 27 -7.60 9.23 -15.72
C TYR A 27 -6.22 9.72 -15.32
N SER A 28 -5.95 11.00 -15.54
CA SER A 28 -4.68 11.63 -15.19
C SER A 28 -4.87 12.55 -13.99
N TYR A 29 -3.96 12.45 -13.03
CA TYR A 29 -3.91 13.26 -11.81
C TYR A 29 -2.46 13.61 -11.46
N ASN A 30 -2.28 14.59 -10.59
CA ASN A 30 -0.98 14.88 -10.01
C ASN A 30 -0.90 14.25 -8.63
N ASP A 31 0.24 13.62 -8.33
CA ASP A 31 0.53 13.12 -6.99
C ASP A 31 0.87 14.29 -6.03
N VAL A 32 1.09 13.97 -4.75
CA VAL A 32 1.44 14.95 -3.72
C VAL A 32 2.75 15.68 -3.98
N PHE A 33 3.60 15.15 -4.85
CA PHE A 33 4.86 15.76 -5.28
C PHE A 33 4.73 16.58 -6.59
N GLY A 34 3.50 16.68 -7.14
CA GLY A 34 3.24 17.38 -8.40
C GLY A 34 3.52 16.56 -9.67
N ASN A 35 3.92 15.30 -9.55
CA ASN A 35 4.17 14.44 -10.71
C ASN A 35 2.86 13.93 -11.30
N ARG A 36 2.78 13.96 -12.65
CA ARG A 36 1.60 13.47 -13.36
C ARG A 36 1.57 11.94 -13.38
N LYS A 37 0.48 11.36 -12.87
CA LYS A 37 0.22 9.92 -12.81
C LYS A 37 -1.04 9.57 -13.59
N PHE A 38 -1.18 8.28 -13.92
CA PHE A 38 -2.32 7.78 -14.69
C PHE A 38 -2.85 6.49 -14.07
N ILE A 39 -4.16 6.37 -14.01
CA ILE A 39 -4.83 5.10 -13.77
C ILE A 39 -5.58 4.67 -15.02
N TYR A 40 -5.68 3.35 -15.23
CA TYR A 40 -6.27 2.76 -16.43
C TYR A 40 -7.37 1.77 -16.06
N SER A 41 -8.40 1.69 -16.91
CA SER A 41 -9.45 0.68 -16.79
C SER A 41 -10.08 0.40 -18.18
N ASN A 42 -10.53 -0.82 -18.37
CA ASN A 42 -11.33 -1.18 -19.54
C ASN A 42 -12.82 -0.80 -19.38
N ASN A 43 -13.20 -0.34 -18.18
CA ASN A 43 -14.57 0.04 -17.86
C ASN A 43 -14.60 1.45 -17.23
N LEU A 44 -15.45 2.33 -17.78
CA LEU A 44 -15.57 3.71 -17.31
C LEU A 44 -16.11 3.81 -15.87
N ALA A 45 -17.04 2.95 -15.47
CA ALA A 45 -17.56 2.93 -14.10
C ALA A 45 -16.46 2.57 -13.09
N LYS A 46 -15.70 1.50 -13.37
CA LYS A 46 -14.55 1.11 -12.53
C LYS A 46 -13.44 2.15 -12.52
N LEU A 47 -13.25 2.92 -13.60
CA LEU A 47 -12.31 4.04 -13.60
C LEU A 47 -12.77 5.11 -12.61
N ARG A 48 -14.06 5.46 -12.63
CA ARG A 48 -14.65 6.49 -11.78
C ARG A 48 -14.66 6.10 -10.30
N GLU A 49 -14.91 4.85 -9.98
CA GLU A 49 -14.77 4.34 -8.61
C GLU A 49 -13.33 4.55 -8.08
N ARG A 50 -12.33 4.24 -8.91
CA ARG A 50 -10.93 4.47 -8.57
C ARG A 50 -10.58 5.96 -8.48
N GLU A 51 -11.12 6.80 -9.37
CA GLU A 51 -10.97 8.25 -9.32
C GLU A 51 -11.53 8.81 -8.02
N GLU A 52 -12.75 8.42 -7.64
CA GLU A 52 -13.39 8.86 -6.40
C GLU A 52 -12.64 8.39 -5.15
N GLN A 53 -12.10 7.16 -5.17
CA GLN A 53 -11.25 6.67 -4.09
C GLN A 53 -9.97 7.49 -3.99
N LEU A 54 -9.31 7.77 -5.12
CA LEU A 54 -8.08 8.53 -5.19
C LEU A 54 -8.27 9.98 -4.71
N VAL A 55 -9.37 10.63 -5.08
CA VAL A 55 -9.73 11.96 -4.60
C VAL A 55 -9.95 11.95 -3.08
N ARG A 56 -10.65 10.95 -2.55
CA ARG A 56 -10.80 10.78 -1.09
C ARG A 56 -9.45 10.60 -0.40
N ASP A 57 -8.59 9.75 -0.94
CA ASP A 57 -7.26 9.48 -0.38
C ASP A 57 -6.39 10.76 -0.39
N GLN A 58 -6.48 11.59 -1.43
CA GLN A 58 -5.79 12.88 -1.49
C GLN A 58 -6.36 13.89 -0.47
N LEU A 59 -7.69 13.93 -0.32
CA LEU A 59 -8.34 14.82 0.67
C LEU A 59 -8.04 14.38 2.11
N ASP A 60 -7.88 13.08 2.35
CA ASP A 60 -7.52 12.53 3.65
C ASP A 60 -5.99 12.63 3.92
N GLY A 61 -5.20 13.20 3.01
CA GLY A 61 -3.75 13.34 3.13
C GLY A 61 -2.97 12.04 2.95
N LEU A 62 -3.60 10.98 2.41
CA LEU A 62 -2.93 9.71 2.18
C LEU A 62 -1.91 9.84 1.04
N ASP A 63 -0.68 9.37 1.28
CA ASP A 63 0.35 9.34 0.24
C ASP A 63 0.14 8.13 -0.70
N VAL A 64 -0.77 8.30 -1.64
CA VAL A 64 -1.16 7.27 -2.62
C VAL A 64 0.03 6.79 -3.45
N TYR A 65 1.00 7.67 -3.70
CA TYR A 65 2.21 7.31 -4.45
C TYR A 65 3.09 6.36 -3.64
N VAL A 66 3.35 6.69 -2.38
CA VAL A 66 4.17 5.84 -1.50
C VAL A 66 3.48 4.50 -1.25
N ALA A 67 2.17 4.50 -0.98
CA ALA A 67 1.38 3.28 -0.82
C ALA A 67 1.39 2.39 -2.08
N GLY A 68 1.37 2.99 -3.27
CA GLY A 68 1.39 2.26 -4.55
C GLY A 68 2.76 1.68 -4.92
N SER A 69 3.86 2.22 -4.42
CA SER A 69 5.23 1.84 -4.77
C SER A 69 6.01 1.20 -3.62
N ALA A 70 5.74 1.60 -2.37
CA ALA A 70 6.44 1.11 -1.20
C ALA A 70 6.04 -0.31 -0.84
N ASP A 71 7.04 -1.14 -0.54
CA ASP A 71 6.85 -2.43 0.10
C ASP A 71 6.86 -2.28 1.63
N LEU A 72 6.52 -3.35 2.31
CA LEU A 72 6.49 -3.38 3.77
C LEU A 72 7.92 -3.23 4.37
N ASN A 73 8.97 -3.65 3.66
CA ASN A 73 10.35 -3.45 4.08
C ASN A 73 10.72 -1.98 4.14
N PHE A 74 10.31 -1.19 3.15
CA PHE A 74 10.53 0.26 3.15
C PHE A 74 9.95 0.92 4.41
N VAL A 75 8.73 0.52 4.81
CA VAL A 75 8.10 1.07 6.01
C VAL A 75 8.80 0.61 7.29
N PHE A 76 9.25 -0.63 7.34
CA PHE A 76 10.04 -1.11 8.48
C PHE A 76 11.39 -0.39 8.61
N ASP A 77 12.11 -0.21 7.51
CA ASP A 77 13.40 0.49 7.53
C ASP A 77 13.23 1.94 7.99
N ARG A 78 12.11 2.59 7.60
CA ARG A 78 11.70 3.90 8.13
C ARG A 78 11.33 3.81 9.63
N TYR A 79 10.53 2.83 10.04
CA TYR A 79 10.18 2.61 11.45
C TYR A 79 11.42 2.46 12.33
N ILE A 80 12.36 1.59 11.95
CA ILE A 80 13.55 1.33 12.78
C ILE A 80 14.50 2.54 12.80
N SER A 81 14.52 3.37 11.75
CA SER A 81 15.32 4.60 11.72
C SER A 81 14.81 5.68 12.68
N THR A 82 13.48 5.74 12.91
CA THR A 82 12.88 6.69 13.87
C THR A 82 13.06 6.26 15.32
N LYS A 83 13.51 5.03 15.58
CA LYS A 83 13.64 4.44 16.92
C LYS A 83 15.08 4.56 17.46
N SER A 84 15.57 5.80 17.60
CA SER A 84 16.91 6.08 18.17
C SER A 84 17.01 5.74 19.66
N GLU A 85 15.88 5.74 20.39
CA GLU A 85 15.83 5.51 21.85
C GLU A 85 15.85 4.03 22.25
N LEU A 86 15.72 3.10 21.30
CA LEU A 86 15.74 1.67 21.61
C LEU A 86 17.12 1.25 22.11
N ARG A 87 17.13 0.46 23.20
CA ARG A 87 18.35 -0.23 23.64
C ARG A 87 18.91 -1.06 22.50
N SER A 88 20.24 -1.14 22.41
CA SER A 88 20.94 -1.87 21.34
C SER A 88 20.45 -3.32 21.19
N THR A 89 20.20 -4.01 22.30
CA THR A 89 19.67 -5.38 22.31
C THR A 89 18.28 -5.48 21.72
N THR A 90 17.37 -4.58 22.06
CA THR A 90 16.00 -4.52 21.50
C THR A 90 16.03 -4.25 20.01
N ARG A 91 16.86 -3.28 19.57
CA ARG A 91 17.04 -2.98 18.16
C ARG A 91 17.58 -4.17 17.38
N SER A 92 18.58 -4.86 17.92
CA SER A 92 19.15 -6.07 17.30
C SER A 92 18.11 -7.18 17.18
N ASN A 93 17.28 -7.38 18.20
CA ASN A 93 16.20 -8.36 18.15
C ASN A 93 15.13 -8.01 17.11
N TYR A 94 14.76 -6.74 16.95
CA TYR A 94 13.81 -6.30 15.92
C TYR A 94 14.37 -6.54 14.52
N LEU A 95 15.62 -6.18 14.28
CA LEU A 95 16.32 -6.41 13.01
C LEU A 95 16.44 -7.90 12.71
N TYR A 96 16.82 -8.71 13.71
CA TYR A 96 16.89 -10.16 13.56
C TYR A 96 15.54 -10.76 13.18
N THR A 97 14.49 -10.45 13.94
CA THR A 97 13.13 -10.94 13.70
C THR A 97 12.65 -10.55 12.30
N TRP A 98 12.86 -9.30 11.92
CA TRP A 98 12.47 -8.82 10.58
C TRP A 98 13.23 -9.53 9.47
N ASN A 99 14.55 -9.56 9.54
CA ASN A 99 15.39 -10.13 8.51
C ASN A 99 15.20 -11.65 8.36
N HIS A 100 14.94 -12.35 9.48
CA HIS A 100 14.82 -13.80 9.45
C HIS A 100 13.44 -14.29 9.02
N PHE A 101 12.36 -13.59 9.39
CA PHE A 101 10.99 -14.09 9.17
C PHE A 101 10.20 -13.30 8.13
N ILE A 102 10.49 -12.01 7.92
CA ILE A 102 9.60 -11.10 7.17
C ILE A 102 10.25 -10.62 5.88
N ARG A 103 11.51 -10.19 5.91
CA ARG A 103 12.18 -9.43 4.84
C ARG A 103 12.09 -10.04 3.45
N ASP A 104 12.40 -11.31 3.31
CA ASP A 104 12.50 -11.97 2.00
C ASP A 104 11.18 -12.46 1.41
N GLY A 105 10.14 -12.55 2.24
CA GLY A 105 8.80 -13.01 1.85
C GLY A 105 7.76 -11.91 1.98
N PHE A 106 7.10 -11.88 3.12
CA PHE A 106 5.99 -10.97 3.41
C PHE A 106 6.38 -9.50 3.30
N GLY A 107 7.63 -9.17 3.65
CA GLY A 107 8.19 -7.82 3.58
C GLY A 107 8.26 -7.22 2.17
N LYS A 108 8.28 -8.05 1.12
CA LYS A 108 8.30 -7.60 -0.28
C LYS A 108 6.91 -7.28 -0.83
N LYS A 109 5.84 -7.54 -0.07
CA LYS A 109 4.48 -7.15 -0.49
C LYS A 109 4.33 -5.64 -0.43
N LYS A 110 3.67 -5.08 -1.45
CA LYS A 110 3.29 -3.65 -1.45
C LYS A 110 2.36 -3.37 -0.28
N ILE A 111 2.67 -2.35 0.50
CA ILE A 111 1.96 -2.07 1.74
C ILE A 111 0.48 -1.76 1.52
N GLY A 112 0.14 -1.07 0.45
CA GLY A 112 -1.24 -0.73 0.08
C GLY A 112 -2.11 -1.95 -0.31
N ASP A 113 -1.47 -3.07 -0.68
CA ASP A 113 -2.17 -4.29 -1.09
C ASP A 113 -2.38 -5.27 0.09
N ILE A 114 -1.69 -5.05 1.23
CA ILE A 114 -1.77 -5.94 2.40
C ILE A 114 -3.11 -5.75 3.11
N LYS A 115 -3.83 -6.85 3.28
CA LYS A 115 -5.09 -6.92 4.02
C LYS A 115 -4.91 -7.70 5.31
N TYR A 116 -5.84 -7.56 6.24
CA TYR A 116 -5.92 -8.35 7.47
C TYR A 116 -5.78 -9.87 7.21
N SER A 117 -6.47 -10.38 6.18
CA SER A 117 -6.38 -11.78 5.77
C SER A 117 -4.97 -12.21 5.36
N ASP A 118 -4.20 -11.32 4.72
CA ASP A 118 -2.81 -11.62 4.34
C ASP A 118 -1.91 -11.79 5.56
N VAL A 119 -2.14 -11.00 6.61
CA VAL A 119 -1.42 -11.11 7.89
C VAL A 119 -1.77 -12.43 8.57
N LEU A 120 -3.06 -12.83 8.60
CA LEU A 120 -3.48 -14.12 9.14
C LEU A 120 -2.88 -15.30 8.35
N TYR A 121 -2.88 -15.25 7.02
CA TYR A 121 -2.25 -16.27 6.19
C TYR A 121 -0.74 -16.37 6.45
N PHE A 122 -0.08 -15.24 6.64
CA PHE A 122 1.33 -15.20 6.97
C PHE A 122 1.61 -15.87 8.33
N TYR A 123 0.83 -15.57 9.37
CA TYR A 123 0.99 -16.23 10.67
C TYR A 123 0.70 -17.73 10.61
N ASN A 124 -0.36 -18.14 9.92
CA ASN A 124 -0.66 -19.55 9.71
C ASN A 124 0.48 -20.27 8.98
N TYR A 125 1.04 -19.69 7.93
CA TYR A 125 2.21 -20.22 7.24
C TYR A 125 3.40 -20.42 8.19
N LEU A 126 3.68 -19.46 9.05
CA LEU A 126 4.78 -19.56 10.02
C LEU A 126 4.56 -20.69 11.03
N ILE A 127 3.30 -20.91 11.45
CA ILE A 127 2.95 -21.99 12.39
C ILE A 127 3.00 -23.35 11.67
N THR A 128 2.37 -23.47 10.50
CA THR A 128 2.18 -24.78 9.85
C THR A 128 3.42 -25.24 9.09
N GLU A 129 4.07 -24.36 8.33
CA GLU A 129 5.19 -24.70 7.47
C GLU A 129 6.55 -24.50 8.18
N LYS A 130 6.70 -23.40 8.93
CA LYS A 130 7.94 -23.12 9.66
C LYS A 130 7.95 -23.72 11.06
N LYS A 131 6.84 -24.32 11.52
CA LYS A 131 6.68 -24.97 12.83
C LYS A 131 7.05 -24.04 14.00
N LEU A 132 6.81 -22.75 13.87
CA LEU A 132 7.08 -21.79 14.93
C LEU A 132 6.06 -21.92 16.06
N GLN A 133 6.54 -21.70 17.28
CA GLN A 133 5.68 -21.62 18.46
C GLN A 133 4.93 -20.29 18.51
N ILE A 134 3.81 -20.25 19.22
CA ILE A 134 2.97 -19.05 19.37
C ILE A 134 3.76 -17.87 19.93
N SER A 135 4.64 -18.10 20.90
CA SER A 135 5.54 -17.07 21.47
C SER A 135 6.44 -16.39 20.42
N SER A 136 6.86 -17.15 19.39
CA SER A 136 7.62 -16.59 18.27
C SER A 136 6.74 -15.71 17.39
N ILE A 137 5.48 -16.10 17.16
CA ILE A 137 4.50 -15.28 16.42
C ILE A 137 4.22 -13.97 17.16
N GLU A 138 4.08 -14.01 18.50
CA GLU A 138 3.92 -12.81 19.31
C GLU A 138 5.12 -11.87 19.19
N SER A 139 6.33 -12.43 19.18
CA SER A 139 7.56 -11.66 18.96
C SER A 139 7.58 -11.01 17.56
N ILE A 140 7.14 -11.72 16.53
CA ILE A 140 7.01 -11.19 15.17
C ILE A 140 5.96 -10.07 15.13
N ASN A 141 4.80 -10.28 15.78
CA ASN A 141 3.75 -9.27 15.85
C ASN A 141 4.20 -7.99 16.59
N THR A 142 5.05 -8.13 17.62
CA THR A 142 5.64 -6.99 18.35
C THR A 142 6.42 -6.03 17.44
N VAL A 143 6.91 -6.51 16.30
CA VAL A 143 7.62 -5.70 15.31
C VAL A 143 6.71 -5.32 14.14
N LEU A 144 5.87 -6.24 13.69
CA LEU A 144 5.02 -6.07 12.51
C LEU A 144 3.90 -5.06 12.75
N HIS A 145 3.16 -5.18 13.85
CA HIS A 145 2.05 -4.28 14.19
C HIS A 145 2.48 -2.80 14.30
N PRO A 146 3.57 -2.43 15.01
CA PRO A 146 4.00 -1.03 15.05
C PRO A 146 4.51 -0.50 13.70
N THR A 147 5.04 -1.37 12.84
CA THR A 147 5.42 -0.99 11.47
C THR A 147 4.20 -0.56 10.67
N PHE A 148 3.11 -1.32 10.69
CA PHE A 148 1.84 -0.91 10.09
C PHE A 148 1.26 0.33 10.76
N GLN A 149 1.40 0.45 12.08
CA GLN A 149 0.93 1.63 12.81
C GLN A 149 1.67 2.90 12.39
N LEU A 150 2.97 2.81 12.08
CA LEU A 150 3.71 3.93 11.48
C LEU A 150 3.15 4.29 10.11
N ALA A 151 2.88 3.29 9.28
CA ALA A 151 2.29 3.53 7.96
C ALA A 151 0.94 4.25 8.02
N VAL A 152 0.12 3.97 9.04
CA VAL A 152 -1.13 4.69 9.29
C VAL A 152 -0.86 6.13 9.74
N ARG A 153 0.11 6.34 10.63
CA ARG A 153 0.47 7.68 11.14
C ARG A 153 1.12 8.57 10.08
N ASP A 154 1.82 7.97 9.14
CA ASP A 154 2.47 8.65 8.01
C ASP A 154 1.52 8.75 6.80
N ASP A 155 0.22 8.48 6.96
CA ASP A 155 -0.81 8.53 5.93
C ASP A 155 -0.51 7.67 4.68
N ILE A 156 0.30 6.62 4.83
CA ILE A 156 0.64 5.67 3.76
C ILE A 156 -0.52 4.69 3.52
N ILE A 157 -1.19 4.27 4.59
CA ILE A 157 -2.39 3.42 4.56
C ILE A 157 -3.45 3.95 5.53
N ARG A 158 -4.73 3.70 5.23
CA ARG A 158 -5.85 4.22 6.03
C ARG A 158 -6.02 3.55 7.39
N LYS A 159 -5.64 2.27 7.50
CA LYS A 159 -5.82 1.47 8.72
C LYS A 159 -4.75 0.40 8.82
N ASN A 160 -4.48 -0.01 10.03
CA ASN A 160 -3.62 -1.16 10.32
C ASN A 160 -4.38 -2.44 9.94
N PRO A 161 -3.81 -3.28 9.07
CA PRO A 161 -4.43 -4.51 8.62
C PRO A 161 -4.55 -5.58 9.70
#